data_a1996e85cc39645a05e7a510bac05498
#
_entry.id   a1996e85cc39645a05e7a510bac05498
#
_cell.length_a   1.000
_cell.length_b   1.000
_cell.length_c   1.000
_cell.angle_alpha   90.00
_cell.angle_beta   90.00
_cell.angle_gamma   90.00
#
_symmetry.space_group_name_H-M   'P 1'
#
loop_
_entity.id
_entity.type
_entity.pdbx_description
1 polymer ?
#
loop_
_entity_poly.entity_id
_entity_poly.type
_entity_poly.pdbx_seq_one_letter_code
_entity_poly.pdbx_strand_id
1 'polypeptide(L)'
;MTTSLLTDRYELTMIDAALHSGRGLRPCVFEVFARRLPAGRRFGVVAGQGRLLDALADFRFDEDDLAWLARERVVSETTLEWLADYRFAGSITGYREGEVYVPGSPLLTVTGTFAEAVVLETLVLSTLNYDSAVASAAARMVAASDGRPLAEMGSRRTSEASAVAAARAAHIAGFDASSNLEAGRRWGVPTMGTAAHSFTLLHDSEEDAFRAQVETLGTGTTLLIDTFDVERGVETAVRVAGRELGAVRLDSGDLPSLVREVRAQLDSLGATGTRITVTSDLTEHTIAGLRGAPVDSFGVGTSVVTGSGAPAAGLVYKLVAHQAPEGGDWQPVAKTSPGKVSRGGTKRGERLIDGRGRAVAEHVIIDDTRDGRPDGGARGSGVGSEGEPSIRSLTVPLVTDGEADARWMGPEGVQLARAHCATAVAELPAEAMRLGDGDPALPTVYK
;
A
#
# COMPACT_ATOMS: atom_id res chain seq x y z
N MET A 1 3.79 -4.35 -23.40
CA MET A 1 2.77 -5.35 -23.01
C MET A 1 1.65 -4.56 -22.36
N THR A 2 0.46 -4.65 -22.91
CA THR A 2 -0.73 -3.96 -22.38
C THR A 2 -1.13 -4.54 -21.04
N THR A 3 -1.98 -3.84 -20.28
CA THR A 3 -2.55 -4.32 -19.02
C THR A 3 -4.01 -4.74 -19.17
N SER A 4 -4.59 -4.65 -20.36
CA SER A 4 -6.01 -4.84 -20.66
C SER A 4 -6.53 -6.24 -20.32
N LEU A 5 -5.74 -7.29 -20.60
CA LEU A 5 -6.14 -8.68 -20.28
C LEU A 5 -5.88 -9.07 -18.82
N LEU A 6 -5.39 -8.15 -17.98
CA LEU A 6 -5.38 -8.30 -16.51
C LEU A 6 -6.76 -7.98 -15.91
N THR A 7 -7.81 -8.31 -16.64
CA THR A 7 -9.21 -8.13 -16.28
C THR A 7 -9.91 -9.49 -16.15
N ASP A 8 -11.00 -9.56 -15.39
CA ASP A 8 -11.81 -10.78 -15.30
C ASP A 8 -12.75 -10.87 -16.50
N ARG A 9 -12.94 -12.10 -17.00
CA ARG A 9 -13.78 -12.35 -18.19
C ARG A 9 -15.18 -11.77 -18.06
N TYR A 10 -15.77 -11.78 -16.86
CA TYR A 10 -17.14 -11.30 -16.66
C TYR A 10 -17.31 -9.80 -16.95
N GLU A 11 -16.25 -9.01 -16.81
CA GLU A 11 -16.26 -7.58 -17.16
C GLU A 11 -16.51 -7.40 -18.65
N LEU A 12 -15.77 -8.15 -19.48
CA LEU A 12 -15.95 -8.12 -20.94
C LEU A 12 -17.33 -8.67 -21.38
N THR A 13 -17.82 -9.72 -20.73
CA THR A 13 -19.16 -10.26 -21.05
C THR A 13 -20.29 -9.31 -20.62
N MET A 14 -20.09 -8.56 -19.53
CA MET A 14 -21.03 -7.49 -19.14
C MET A 14 -21.03 -6.33 -20.14
N ILE A 15 -19.84 -5.94 -20.64
CA ILE A 15 -19.71 -4.89 -21.66
C ILE A 15 -20.44 -5.30 -22.94
N ASP A 16 -20.21 -6.53 -23.40
CA ASP A 16 -20.88 -7.09 -24.60
C ASP A 16 -22.40 -7.02 -24.48
N ALA A 17 -22.95 -7.50 -23.37
CA ALA A 17 -24.38 -7.44 -23.10
C ALA A 17 -24.90 -5.99 -22.95
N ALA A 18 -24.13 -5.12 -22.33
CA ALA A 18 -24.51 -3.73 -22.12
C ALA A 18 -24.49 -2.91 -23.42
N LEU A 19 -23.52 -3.12 -24.30
CA LEU A 19 -23.47 -2.50 -25.63
C LEU A 19 -24.63 -3.00 -26.48
N HIS A 20 -24.89 -4.30 -26.50
CA HIS A 20 -26.02 -4.90 -27.22
C HIS A 20 -27.38 -4.34 -26.78
N SER A 21 -27.57 -4.11 -25.47
CA SER A 21 -28.81 -3.54 -24.90
C SER A 21 -28.90 -2.01 -25.01
N GLY A 22 -27.90 -1.34 -25.60
CA GLY A 22 -27.81 0.12 -25.68
C GLY A 22 -27.53 0.82 -24.36
N ARG A 23 -27.03 0.10 -23.35
CA ARG A 23 -26.72 0.63 -22.02
C ARG A 23 -25.21 0.82 -21.77
N GLY A 24 -24.36 0.29 -22.65
CA GLY A 24 -22.91 0.32 -22.49
C GLY A 24 -22.31 1.73 -22.42
N LEU A 25 -22.89 2.69 -23.15
CA LEU A 25 -22.46 4.09 -23.18
C LEU A 25 -23.19 4.98 -22.17
N ARG A 26 -24.00 4.42 -21.27
CA ARG A 26 -24.71 5.18 -20.25
C ARG A 26 -23.72 5.74 -19.22
N PRO A 27 -23.76 7.05 -18.91
CA PRO A 27 -22.91 7.62 -17.85
C PRO A 27 -23.18 6.98 -16.50
N CYS A 28 -22.10 6.61 -15.81
CA CYS A 28 -22.13 5.86 -14.56
C CYS A 28 -21.07 6.38 -13.58
N VAL A 29 -21.31 6.10 -12.30
CA VAL A 29 -20.36 6.31 -11.22
C VAL A 29 -20.14 5.00 -10.49
N PHE A 30 -18.88 4.58 -10.43
CA PHE A 30 -18.44 3.45 -9.61
C PHE A 30 -17.62 3.95 -8.43
N GLU A 31 -17.67 3.22 -7.32
CA GLU A 31 -16.99 3.58 -6.09
C GLU A 31 -16.22 2.40 -5.51
N VAL A 32 -14.99 2.66 -5.04
CA VAL A 32 -14.20 1.73 -4.22
C VAL A 32 -14.36 2.08 -2.76
N PHE A 33 -14.70 1.11 -1.94
CA PHE A 33 -14.76 1.26 -0.49
C PHE A 33 -14.49 -0.05 0.24
N ALA A 34 -14.07 0.05 1.52
CA ALA A 34 -13.96 -1.11 2.41
C ALA A 34 -15.28 -1.30 3.18
N ARG A 35 -15.90 -2.48 3.10
CA ARG A 35 -17.06 -2.80 3.95
C ARG A 35 -16.70 -3.00 5.40
N ARG A 36 -15.53 -3.54 5.64
CA ARG A 36 -14.94 -3.83 6.93
C ARG A 36 -13.42 -3.84 6.80
N LEU A 37 -12.74 -3.62 7.88
CA LEU A 37 -11.31 -3.83 7.95
C LEU A 37 -11.01 -5.32 8.19
N PRO A 38 -9.86 -5.85 7.74
CA PRO A 38 -9.37 -7.16 8.15
C PRO A 38 -9.25 -7.27 9.68
N ALA A 39 -9.31 -8.50 10.22
CA ALA A 39 -9.19 -8.73 11.65
C ALA A 39 -7.92 -8.08 12.23
N GLY A 40 -8.02 -7.55 13.43
CA GLY A 40 -6.94 -6.85 14.10
C GLY A 40 -6.57 -5.47 13.54
N ARG A 41 -7.28 -4.98 12.52
CA ARG A 41 -7.05 -3.65 11.94
C ARG A 41 -8.06 -2.65 12.48
N ARG A 42 -7.59 -1.50 12.95
CA ARG A 42 -8.44 -0.38 13.38
C ARG A 42 -8.55 0.72 12.33
N PHE A 43 -7.63 0.73 11.37
CA PHE A 43 -7.61 1.57 10.19
C PHE A 43 -6.86 0.87 9.07
N GLY A 44 -7.03 1.37 7.85
CA GLY A 44 -6.20 1.02 6.71
C GLY A 44 -5.45 2.24 6.18
N VAL A 45 -4.45 1.99 5.34
CA VAL A 45 -3.70 3.02 4.60
C VAL A 45 -3.93 2.81 3.12
N VAL A 46 -4.35 3.85 2.42
CA VAL A 46 -4.54 3.82 0.96
C VAL A 46 -3.18 3.75 0.27
N ALA A 47 -2.98 2.74 -0.56
CA ALA A 47 -1.79 2.61 -1.38
C ALA A 47 -2.10 1.97 -2.72
N GLY A 48 -1.24 2.19 -3.72
CA GLY A 48 -1.35 1.62 -5.07
C GLY A 48 -1.84 2.60 -6.13
N GLN A 49 -2.24 3.81 -5.77
CA GLN A 49 -2.79 4.77 -6.74
C GLN A 49 -1.77 5.15 -7.82
N GLY A 50 -0.52 5.45 -7.48
CA GLY A 50 0.51 5.73 -8.48
C GLY A 50 0.74 4.57 -9.44
N ARG A 51 0.69 3.32 -8.95
CA ARG A 51 0.74 2.12 -9.80
C ARG A 51 -0.50 1.95 -10.68
N LEU A 52 -1.67 2.27 -10.13
CA LEU A 52 -2.92 2.25 -10.88
C LEU A 52 -2.88 3.24 -12.05
N LEU A 53 -2.39 4.46 -11.82
CA LEU A 53 -2.25 5.47 -12.87
C LEU A 53 -1.28 5.04 -13.97
N ASP A 54 -0.12 4.44 -13.61
CA ASP A 54 0.80 3.86 -14.58
C ASP A 54 0.13 2.75 -15.42
N ALA A 55 -0.60 1.85 -14.75
CA ALA A 55 -1.25 0.73 -15.42
C ALA A 55 -2.42 1.20 -16.29
N LEU A 56 -3.14 2.25 -15.90
CA LEU A 56 -4.23 2.85 -16.68
C LEU A 56 -3.72 3.50 -17.96
N ALA A 57 -2.55 4.13 -17.94
CA ALA A 57 -1.92 4.70 -19.13
C ALA A 57 -1.62 3.63 -20.20
N ASP A 58 -1.34 2.39 -19.78
CA ASP A 58 -1.08 1.25 -20.67
C ASP A 58 -2.32 0.36 -20.90
N PHE A 59 -3.47 0.72 -20.33
CA PHE A 59 -4.70 -0.08 -20.42
C PHE A 59 -5.41 0.17 -21.76
N ARG A 60 -5.05 -0.63 -22.74
CA ARG A 60 -5.61 -0.64 -24.11
C ARG A 60 -5.54 -2.03 -24.67
N PHE A 61 -6.41 -2.37 -25.60
CA PHE A 61 -6.40 -3.66 -26.29
C PHE A 61 -5.60 -3.50 -27.59
N ASP A 62 -4.52 -4.24 -27.73
CA ASP A 62 -3.73 -4.27 -28.96
C ASP A 62 -4.26 -5.33 -29.94
N GLU A 63 -3.66 -5.41 -31.12
CA GLU A 63 -4.08 -6.33 -32.18
C GLU A 63 -4.01 -7.81 -31.71
N ASP A 64 -3.01 -8.18 -30.92
CA ASP A 64 -2.85 -9.54 -30.40
C ASP A 64 -3.92 -9.87 -29.36
N ASP A 65 -4.25 -8.92 -28.46
CA ASP A 65 -5.33 -9.05 -27.50
C ASP A 65 -6.67 -9.25 -28.21
N LEU A 66 -7.00 -8.40 -29.19
CA LEU A 66 -8.25 -8.48 -29.96
C LEU A 66 -8.35 -9.76 -30.77
N ALA A 67 -7.26 -10.18 -31.42
CA ALA A 67 -7.22 -11.44 -32.18
C ALA A 67 -7.45 -12.65 -31.27
N TRP A 68 -6.90 -12.62 -30.03
CA TRP A 68 -7.12 -13.66 -29.05
C TRP A 68 -8.59 -13.69 -28.58
N LEU A 69 -9.15 -12.52 -28.22
CA LEU A 69 -10.56 -12.39 -27.80
C LEU A 69 -11.53 -12.89 -28.88
N ALA A 70 -11.26 -12.57 -30.15
CA ALA A 70 -12.04 -13.00 -31.30
C ALA A 70 -11.96 -14.54 -31.49
N ARG A 71 -10.76 -15.10 -31.46
CA ARG A 71 -10.53 -16.57 -31.60
C ARG A 71 -11.23 -17.36 -30.51
N GLU A 72 -11.15 -16.89 -29.27
CA GLU A 72 -11.78 -17.53 -28.11
C GLU A 72 -13.27 -17.17 -27.96
N ARG A 73 -13.80 -16.33 -28.85
CA ARG A 73 -15.21 -15.89 -28.84
C ARG A 73 -15.64 -15.37 -27.48
N VAL A 74 -14.80 -14.51 -26.89
CA VAL A 74 -15.05 -13.93 -25.56
C VAL A 74 -16.19 -12.92 -25.64
N VAL A 75 -16.23 -12.12 -26.70
CA VAL A 75 -17.21 -11.05 -26.97
C VAL A 75 -17.59 -11.05 -28.45
N SER A 76 -18.65 -10.31 -28.81
CA SER A 76 -19.13 -10.13 -30.17
C SER A 76 -18.18 -9.23 -30.99
N GLU A 77 -18.36 -9.25 -32.33
CA GLU A 77 -17.60 -8.42 -33.25
C GLU A 77 -17.77 -6.92 -32.97
N THR A 78 -18.99 -6.49 -32.69
CA THR A 78 -19.27 -5.09 -32.30
C THR A 78 -18.52 -4.67 -31.05
N THR A 79 -18.37 -5.56 -30.09
CA THR A 79 -17.60 -5.26 -28.87
C THR A 79 -16.10 -5.28 -29.13
N LEU A 80 -15.60 -6.14 -30.03
CA LEU A 80 -14.20 -6.10 -30.47
C LEU A 80 -13.86 -4.76 -31.13
N GLU A 81 -14.73 -4.26 -32.03
CA GLU A 81 -14.58 -2.93 -32.64
C GLU A 81 -14.51 -1.83 -31.57
N TRP A 82 -15.40 -1.87 -30.58
CA TRP A 82 -15.39 -0.91 -29.48
C TRP A 82 -14.11 -0.99 -28.62
N LEU A 83 -13.62 -2.21 -28.32
CA LEU A 83 -12.38 -2.43 -27.54
C LEU A 83 -11.14 -1.94 -28.31
N ALA A 84 -11.12 -2.03 -29.64
CA ALA A 84 -9.98 -1.54 -30.45
C ALA A 84 -9.72 -0.04 -30.25
N ASP A 85 -10.78 0.73 -30.08
CA ASP A 85 -10.69 2.19 -29.87
C ASP A 85 -10.68 2.56 -28.37
N TYR A 86 -10.75 1.55 -27.48
CA TYR A 86 -10.88 1.83 -26.04
C TYR A 86 -9.70 2.65 -25.51
N ARG A 87 -10.05 3.76 -24.90
CA ARG A 87 -9.22 4.56 -24.00
C ARG A 87 -10.13 5.08 -22.91
N PHE A 88 -9.67 5.04 -21.67
CA PHE A 88 -10.46 5.64 -20.60
C PHE A 88 -10.48 7.16 -20.75
N ALA A 89 -11.64 7.72 -21.00
CA ALA A 89 -11.86 9.17 -21.19
C ALA A 89 -12.60 9.81 -20.00
N GLY A 90 -12.91 9.03 -18.98
CA GLY A 90 -13.61 9.49 -17.78
C GLY A 90 -12.71 10.19 -16.77
N SER A 91 -13.25 10.38 -15.57
CA SER A 91 -12.53 11.03 -14.47
C SER A 91 -12.45 10.10 -13.25
N ILE A 92 -11.35 10.18 -12.51
CA ILE A 92 -11.14 9.44 -11.27
C ILE A 92 -10.78 10.43 -10.17
N THR A 93 -11.53 10.38 -9.07
CA THR A 93 -11.20 11.09 -7.83
C THR A 93 -11.01 10.06 -6.73
N GLY A 94 -10.24 10.39 -5.70
CA GLY A 94 -10.04 9.44 -4.59
C GLY A 94 -9.34 10.05 -3.41
N TYR A 95 -9.22 9.28 -2.33
CA TYR A 95 -8.38 9.65 -1.21
C TYR A 95 -6.93 9.71 -1.68
N ARG A 96 -6.19 10.67 -1.19
CA ARG A 96 -4.77 10.78 -1.50
C ARG A 96 -4.01 9.53 -1.07
N GLU A 97 -3.06 9.07 -1.86
CA GLU A 97 -2.21 7.95 -1.48
C GLU A 97 -1.46 8.24 -0.18
N GLY A 98 -1.41 7.28 0.73
CA GLY A 98 -0.95 7.46 2.10
C GLY A 98 -2.04 7.89 3.10
N GLU A 99 -3.26 8.21 2.66
CA GLU A 99 -4.36 8.58 3.55
C GLU A 99 -4.85 7.38 4.37
N VAL A 100 -5.24 7.65 5.59
CA VAL A 100 -5.89 6.67 6.46
C VAL A 100 -7.36 6.53 6.10
N TYR A 101 -7.87 5.30 6.10
CA TYR A 101 -9.29 5.02 5.89
C TYR A 101 -9.90 4.12 6.96
N VAL A 102 -11.22 4.19 7.07
CA VAL A 102 -12.05 3.36 7.94
C VAL A 102 -13.18 2.69 7.12
N PRO A 103 -13.95 1.74 7.66
CA PRO A 103 -15.06 1.13 6.92
C PRO A 103 -16.04 2.16 6.38
N GLY A 104 -16.41 2.05 5.10
CA GLY A 104 -17.34 2.95 4.44
C GLY A 104 -16.73 4.18 3.78
N SER A 105 -15.43 4.43 3.95
CA SER A 105 -14.69 5.50 3.26
C SER A 105 -14.79 5.33 1.74
N PRO A 106 -15.20 6.36 0.96
CA PRO A 106 -15.21 6.34 -0.51
C PRO A 106 -13.79 6.57 -1.04
N LEU A 107 -12.99 5.48 -1.14
CA LEU A 107 -11.54 5.57 -1.42
C LEU A 107 -11.22 6.01 -2.83
N LEU A 108 -12.09 5.64 -3.79
CA LEU A 108 -11.92 5.99 -5.20
C LEU A 108 -13.29 6.04 -5.85
N THR A 109 -13.50 7.03 -6.69
CA THR A 109 -14.71 7.21 -7.50
C THR A 109 -14.31 7.31 -8.96
N VAL A 110 -14.88 6.44 -9.81
CA VAL A 110 -14.66 6.42 -11.25
C VAL A 110 -15.93 6.86 -11.95
N THR A 111 -15.85 7.94 -12.71
CA THR A 111 -16.95 8.50 -13.50
C THR A 111 -16.63 8.34 -14.98
N GLY A 112 -17.54 7.74 -15.75
CA GLY A 112 -17.41 7.49 -17.19
C GLY A 112 -18.65 6.80 -17.71
N THR A 113 -18.60 6.24 -18.92
CA THR A 113 -19.66 5.34 -19.39
C THR A 113 -19.58 4.01 -18.65
N PHE A 114 -20.66 3.24 -18.64
CA PHE A 114 -20.69 1.93 -17.99
C PHE A 114 -19.57 1.01 -18.50
N ALA A 115 -19.40 0.94 -19.82
CA ALA A 115 -18.39 0.08 -20.43
C ALA A 115 -16.96 0.53 -20.09
N GLU A 116 -16.69 1.86 -20.13
CA GLU A 116 -15.37 2.39 -19.78
C GLU A 116 -14.98 2.15 -18.33
N ALA A 117 -15.92 2.28 -17.42
CA ALA A 117 -15.65 2.17 -15.99
C ALA A 117 -15.66 0.73 -15.49
N VAL A 118 -16.55 -0.15 -16.02
CA VAL A 118 -16.67 -1.53 -15.52
C VAL A 118 -15.45 -2.38 -15.86
N VAL A 119 -14.81 -2.18 -17.00
CA VAL A 119 -13.62 -2.93 -17.41
C VAL A 119 -12.40 -2.68 -16.51
N LEU A 120 -12.43 -1.63 -15.71
CA LEU A 120 -11.37 -1.27 -14.78
C LEU A 120 -11.50 -1.95 -13.40
N GLU A 121 -12.61 -2.68 -13.11
CA GLU A 121 -12.87 -3.24 -11.77
C GLU A 121 -11.70 -4.08 -11.28
N THR A 122 -11.24 -5.05 -12.07
CA THR A 122 -10.14 -5.95 -11.65
C THR A 122 -8.81 -5.20 -11.55
N LEU A 123 -8.47 -4.32 -12.48
CA LEU A 123 -7.25 -3.53 -12.41
C LEU A 123 -7.20 -2.67 -11.14
N VAL A 124 -8.28 -1.95 -10.86
CA VAL A 124 -8.43 -1.10 -9.68
C VAL A 124 -8.31 -1.93 -8.40
N LEU A 125 -9.09 -3.01 -8.32
CA LEU A 125 -9.17 -3.80 -7.09
C LEU A 125 -7.91 -4.63 -6.83
N SER A 126 -7.30 -5.24 -7.84
CA SER A 126 -6.06 -6.02 -7.67
C SER A 126 -4.91 -5.13 -7.17
N THR A 127 -4.83 -3.91 -7.68
CA THR A 127 -3.83 -2.94 -7.26
C THR A 127 -4.10 -2.43 -5.85
N LEU A 128 -5.27 -1.83 -5.61
CA LEU A 128 -5.56 -1.17 -4.34
C LEU A 128 -5.71 -2.15 -3.17
N ASN A 129 -6.27 -3.35 -3.40
CA ASN A 129 -6.42 -4.35 -2.34
C ASN A 129 -5.08 -4.81 -1.80
N TYR A 130 -4.13 -5.14 -2.70
CA TYR A 130 -2.84 -5.65 -2.28
C TYR A 130 -1.97 -4.54 -1.65
N ASP A 131 -1.81 -3.43 -2.35
CA ASP A 131 -0.93 -2.34 -1.89
C ASP A 131 -1.43 -1.75 -0.56
N SER A 132 -2.76 -1.54 -0.42
CA SER A 132 -3.33 -1.04 0.84
C SER A 132 -3.23 -2.05 1.99
N ALA A 133 -3.31 -3.36 1.71
CA ALA A 133 -3.10 -4.40 2.72
C ALA A 133 -1.67 -4.37 3.26
N VAL A 134 -0.67 -4.28 2.35
CA VAL A 134 0.75 -4.18 2.71
C VAL A 134 1.03 -2.88 3.46
N ALA A 135 0.56 -1.72 2.96
CA ALA A 135 0.75 -0.44 3.62
C ALA A 135 0.13 -0.42 5.03
N SER A 136 -1.07 -0.98 5.19
CA SER A 136 -1.75 -1.08 6.49
C SER A 136 -0.99 -1.97 7.48
N ALA A 137 -0.40 -3.08 7.02
CA ALA A 137 0.46 -3.93 7.84
C ALA A 137 1.75 -3.19 8.23
N ALA A 138 2.39 -2.54 7.25
CA ALA A 138 3.61 -1.78 7.45
C ALA A 138 3.42 -0.64 8.46
N ALA A 139 2.33 0.12 8.38
CA ALA A 139 2.03 1.20 9.33
C ALA A 139 1.94 0.69 10.78
N ARG A 140 1.40 -0.52 11.01
CA ARG A 140 1.36 -1.16 12.33
C ARG A 140 2.75 -1.57 12.81
N MET A 141 3.60 -2.08 11.91
CA MET A 141 4.99 -2.44 12.23
C MET A 141 5.82 -1.19 12.56
N VAL A 142 5.61 -0.09 11.84
CA VAL A 142 6.22 1.21 12.14
C VAL A 142 5.82 1.70 13.52
N ALA A 143 4.52 1.64 13.86
CA ALA A 143 4.06 1.99 15.21
C ALA A 143 4.65 1.08 16.30
N ALA A 144 4.85 -0.21 16.00
CA ALA A 144 5.43 -1.18 16.93
C ALA A 144 6.94 -1.00 17.12
N SER A 145 7.66 -0.50 16.09
CA SER A 145 9.12 -0.34 16.11
C SER A 145 9.63 0.74 17.05
N ASP A 146 8.75 1.63 17.51
CA ASP A 146 9.08 2.71 18.43
C ASP A 146 10.18 3.64 17.88
N GLY A 147 10.06 4.01 16.61
CA GLY A 147 10.97 4.89 15.89
C GLY A 147 12.25 4.22 15.37
N ARG A 148 12.44 2.94 15.59
CA ARG A 148 13.59 2.19 15.03
C ARG A 148 13.36 1.88 13.56
N PRO A 149 14.40 2.00 12.70
CA PRO A 149 14.31 1.75 11.27
C PRO A 149 13.82 0.36 10.91
N LEU A 150 13.04 0.27 9.82
CA LEU A 150 12.50 -0.95 9.25
C LEU A 150 12.93 -1.10 7.80
N ALA A 151 13.38 -2.28 7.41
CA ALA A 151 13.67 -2.64 6.02
C ALA A 151 12.73 -3.75 5.54
N GLU A 152 12.15 -3.58 4.35
CA GLU A 152 11.36 -4.59 3.68
C GLU A 152 12.30 -5.60 3.00
N MET A 153 12.15 -6.89 3.30
CA MET A 153 13.01 -7.99 2.82
C MET A 153 12.19 -9.18 2.31
N GLY A 154 10.99 -8.94 1.79
CA GLY A 154 10.04 -9.98 1.40
C GLY A 154 10.05 -10.38 -0.07
N SER A 155 10.98 -9.87 -0.89
CA SER A 155 10.99 -10.09 -2.35
C SER A 155 10.94 -11.57 -2.79
N ARG A 156 11.46 -12.49 -1.98
CA ARG A 156 11.41 -13.94 -2.24
C ARG A 156 10.21 -14.66 -1.63
N ARG A 157 9.22 -13.92 -1.10
CA ARG A 157 8.05 -14.46 -0.41
C ARG A 157 6.72 -14.15 -1.10
N THR A 158 6.77 -13.50 -2.26
CA THR A 158 5.63 -13.20 -3.11
C THR A 158 6.06 -13.22 -4.59
N SER A 159 5.14 -12.98 -5.54
CA SER A 159 5.50 -12.90 -6.95
C SER A 159 6.36 -11.65 -7.24
N GLU A 160 7.10 -11.66 -8.33
CA GLU A 160 8.08 -10.63 -8.69
C GLU A 160 7.43 -9.23 -8.76
N ALA A 161 6.29 -9.12 -9.44
CA ALA A 161 5.57 -7.85 -9.55
C ALA A 161 4.98 -7.41 -8.20
N SER A 162 4.46 -8.35 -7.41
CA SER A 162 3.96 -8.08 -6.06
C SER A 162 5.08 -7.67 -5.10
N ALA A 163 6.29 -8.19 -5.26
CA ALA A 163 7.44 -7.79 -4.45
C ALA A 163 7.79 -6.30 -4.65
N VAL A 164 7.78 -5.83 -5.90
CA VAL A 164 7.98 -4.40 -6.22
C VAL A 164 6.87 -3.54 -5.62
N ALA A 165 5.62 -3.98 -5.73
CA ALA A 165 4.46 -3.31 -5.16
C ALA A 165 4.55 -3.23 -3.62
N ALA A 166 4.91 -4.35 -2.97
CA ALA A 166 5.05 -4.43 -1.52
C ALA A 166 6.16 -3.49 -0.99
N ALA A 167 7.31 -3.47 -1.64
CA ALA A 167 8.41 -2.57 -1.28
C ALA A 167 7.98 -1.10 -1.33
N ARG A 168 7.25 -0.71 -2.40
CA ARG A 168 6.70 0.62 -2.57
C ARG A 168 5.67 0.95 -1.47
N ALA A 169 4.70 0.07 -1.25
CA ALA A 169 3.63 0.27 -0.27
C ALA A 169 4.16 0.33 1.18
N ALA A 170 5.12 -0.52 1.52
CA ALA A 170 5.78 -0.49 2.83
C ALA A 170 6.57 0.81 3.04
N HIS A 171 7.26 1.31 2.00
CA HIS A 171 7.98 2.58 2.07
C HIS A 171 7.04 3.77 2.26
N ILE A 172 5.90 3.81 1.57
CA ILE A 172 4.86 4.84 1.78
C ILE A 172 4.39 4.84 3.24
N ALA A 173 4.21 3.66 3.82
CA ALA A 173 3.74 3.51 5.19
C ALA A 173 4.81 3.70 6.28
N GLY A 174 6.06 4.00 5.90
CA GLY A 174 7.10 4.40 6.83
C GLY A 174 8.32 3.48 6.91
N PHE A 175 8.41 2.39 6.15
CA PHE A 175 9.65 1.61 6.05
C PHE A 175 10.75 2.46 5.42
N ASP A 176 11.97 2.35 5.95
CA ASP A 176 13.08 3.22 5.55
C ASP A 176 13.77 2.75 4.26
N ALA A 177 13.81 1.43 4.03
CA ALA A 177 14.46 0.84 2.89
C ALA A 177 13.78 -0.49 2.47
N SER A 178 14.16 -0.98 1.29
CA SER A 178 13.81 -2.31 0.82
C SER A 178 15.03 -3.05 0.26
N SER A 179 14.98 -4.37 0.22
CA SER A 179 15.96 -5.18 -0.50
C SER A 179 15.67 -5.28 -2.01
N ASN A 180 14.56 -4.69 -2.48
CA ASN A 180 14.10 -4.80 -3.86
C ASN A 180 14.70 -3.72 -4.76
N LEU A 181 15.61 -4.12 -5.65
CA LEU A 181 16.30 -3.19 -6.54
C LEU A 181 15.37 -2.53 -7.57
N GLU A 182 14.36 -3.24 -8.07
CA GLU A 182 13.41 -2.69 -9.05
C GLU A 182 12.51 -1.63 -8.41
N ALA A 183 12.13 -1.80 -7.14
CA ALA A 183 11.44 -0.76 -6.40
C ALA A 183 12.30 0.49 -6.23
N GLY A 184 13.61 0.31 -6.01
CA GLY A 184 14.56 1.43 -5.99
C GLY A 184 14.62 2.16 -7.33
N ARG A 185 14.82 1.42 -8.42
CA ARG A 185 14.95 1.95 -9.77
C ARG A 185 13.69 2.69 -10.25
N ARG A 186 12.51 2.07 -10.04
CA ARG A 186 11.24 2.58 -10.57
C ARG A 186 10.60 3.66 -9.69
N TRP A 187 10.69 3.50 -8.38
CA TRP A 187 9.92 4.28 -7.43
C TRP A 187 10.76 5.13 -6.46
N GLY A 188 12.09 5.09 -6.60
CA GLY A 188 12.99 5.83 -5.72
C GLY A 188 12.99 5.35 -4.27
N VAL A 189 12.56 4.09 -4.00
CA VAL A 189 12.65 3.49 -2.67
C VAL A 189 14.13 3.28 -2.32
N PRO A 190 14.63 3.75 -1.17
CA PRO A 190 15.99 3.47 -0.75
C PRO A 190 16.25 1.97 -0.67
N THR A 191 17.36 1.51 -1.24
CA THR A 191 17.70 0.08 -1.24
C THR A 191 18.81 -0.23 -0.27
N MET A 192 18.74 -1.42 0.35
CA MET A 192 19.79 -1.92 1.23
C MET A 192 19.92 -3.44 1.08
N GLY A 193 21.08 -3.96 1.44
CA GLY A 193 21.34 -5.37 1.48
C GLY A 193 22.54 -5.69 2.36
N THR A 194 22.58 -6.91 2.86
CA THR A 194 23.73 -7.47 3.60
C THR A 194 24.17 -8.76 2.94
N ALA A 195 24.54 -9.77 3.69
CA ALA A 195 24.85 -11.12 3.19
C ALA A 195 23.76 -12.12 3.62
N ALA A 196 23.71 -13.27 2.98
CA ALA A 196 22.95 -14.43 3.41
C ALA A 196 23.90 -15.51 3.95
N HIS A 197 23.39 -16.49 4.70
CA HIS A 197 24.18 -17.61 5.22
C HIS A 197 24.98 -18.34 4.13
N SER A 198 24.46 -18.43 2.90
CA SER A 198 25.15 -19.02 1.76
C SER A 198 26.50 -18.35 1.44
N PHE A 199 26.64 -17.05 1.73
CA PHE A 199 27.91 -16.34 1.55
C PHE A 199 28.94 -16.82 2.57
N THR A 200 28.55 -16.94 3.84
CA THR A 200 29.43 -17.49 4.89
C THR A 200 29.80 -18.95 4.59
N LEU A 201 28.82 -19.75 4.16
CA LEU A 201 29.03 -21.16 3.81
C LEU A 201 29.86 -21.41 2.53
N LEU A 202 30.03 -20.39 1.70
CA LEU A 202 30.92 -20.47 0.49
C LEU A 202 32.40 -20.45 0.87
N HIS A 203 32.76 -19.83 2.00
CA HIS A 203 34.13 -19.64 2.44
C HIS A 203 34.58 -20.79 3.35
N ASP A 204 35.91 -20.99 3.44
CA ASP A 204 36.51 -22.05 4.26
C ASP A 204 36.31 -21.77 5.76
N SER A 205 36.14 -20.52 6.12
CA SER A 205 35.79 -20.08 7.51
C SER A 205 34.89 -18.86 7.54
N GLU A 206 34.18 -18.67 8.67
CA GLU A 206 33.40 -17.48 8.92
C GLU A 206 34.28 -16.21 8.93
N GLU A 207 35.51 -16.33 9.43
CA GLU A 207 36.46 -15.23 9.42
C GLU A 207 36.82 -14.78 7.99
N ASP A 208 37.03 -15.71 7.07
CA ASP A 208 37.33 -15.40 5.68
C ASP A 208 36.13 -14.72 4.98
N ALA A 209 34.92 -15.19 5.29
CA ALA A 209 33.70 -14.54 4.78
C ALA A 209 33.56 -13.11 5.29
N PHE A 210 33.75 -12.87 6.58
CA PHE A 210 33.68 -11.54 7.16
C PHE A 210 34.77 -10.63 6.63
N ARG A 211 35.99 -11.12 6.47
CA ARG A 211 37.12 -10.38 5.91
C ARG A 211 36.80 -9.95 4.46
N ALA A 212 36.35 -10.86 3.61
CA ALA A 212 35.96 -10.56 2.24
C ALA A 212 34.84 -9.50 2.16
N GLN A 213 33.83 -9.59 3.05
CA GLN A 213 32.75 -8.61 3.10
C GLN A 213 33.24 -7.23 3.56
N VAL A 214 34.09 -7.17 4.59
CA VAL A 214 34.65 -5.92 5.10
C VAL A 214 35.60 -5.27 4.08
N GLU A 215 36.42 -6.05 3.40
CA GLU A 215 37.30 -5.53 2.34
C GLU A 215 36.51 -4.93 1.16
N THR A 216 35.34 -5.50 0.84
CA THR A 216 34.50 -5.04 -0.27
C THR A 216 33.61 -3.86 0.11
N LEU A 217 32.98 -3.88 1.30
CA LEU A 217 31.94 -2.96 1.71
C LEU A 217 32.36 -2.00 2.81
N GLY A 218 33.56 -2.14 3.34
CA GLY A 218 34.06 -1.36 4.47
C GLY A 218 33.57 -1.85 5.83
N THR A 219 34.16 -1.33 6.90
CA THR A 219 33.82 -1.68 8.30
C THR A 219 32.42 -1.27 8.70
N GLY A 220 31.81 -0.29 8.00
CA GLY A 220 30.42 0.14 8.22
C GLY A 220 29.34 -0.86 7.80
N THR A 221 29.72 -2.02 7.22
CA THR A 221 28.81 -3.08 6.79
C THR A 221 28.09 -3.76 7.95
N THR A 222 27.11 -4.61 7.63
CA THR A 222 26.40 -5.46 8.60
C THR A 222 26.81 -6.91 8.40
N LEU A 223 27.40 -7.53 9.42
CA LEU A 223 27.84 -8.93 9.40
C LEU A 223 26.76 -9.84 9.99
N LEU A 224 26.45 -10.95 9.31
CA LEU A 224 25.48 -11.97 9.72
C LEU A 224 26.20 -12.99 10.61
N ILE A 225 25.90 -12.98 11.91
CA ILE A 225 26.72 -13.65 12.95
C ILE A 225 26.12 -14.97 13.47
N ASP A 226 24.98 -15.40 12.95
CA ASP A 226 24.26 -16.60 13.41
C ASP A 226 24.30 -17.76 12.39
N THR A 227 25.34 -17.81 11.55
CA THR A 227 25.52 -18.95 10.64
C THR A 227 25.91 -20.21 11.38
N PHE A 228 26.72 -20.09 12.43
CA PHE A 228 27.18 -21.19 13.27
C PHE A 228 26.91 -20.91 14.75
N ASP A 229 27.89 -20.42 15.48
CA ASP A 229 27.78 -20.05 16.89
C ASP A 229 27.81 -18.54 17.06
N VAL A 230 26.78 -17.99 17.68
CA VAL A 230 26.61 -16.52 17.76
C VAL A 230 27.71 -15.86 18.58
N GLU A 231 28.12 -16.45 19.71
CA GLU A 231 29.17 -15.88 20.57
C GLU A 231 30.49 -15.78 19.82
N ARG A 232 30.90 -16.85 19.12
CA ARG A 232 32.09 -16.85 18.26
C ARG A 232 31.94 -15.93 17.05
N GLY A 233 30.73 -15.85 16.48
CA GLY A 233 30.42 -14.94 15.39
C GLY A 233 30.64 -13.47 15.75
N VAL A 234 30.21 -13.05 16.95
CA VAL A 234 30.49 -11.71 17.48
C VAL A 234 31.98 -11.46 17.66
N GLU A 235 32.71 -12.40 18.30
CA GLU A 235 34.17 -12.27 18.48
C GLU A 235 34.90 -12.13 17.15
N THR A 236 34.53 -12.99 16.17
CA THR A 236 35.13 -12.98 14.84
C THR A 236 34.81 -11.68 14.10
N ALA A 237 33.57 -11.20 14.18
CA ALA A 237 33.14 -9.95 13.55
C ALA A 237 33.94 -8.75 14.08
N VAL A 238 34.08 -8.63 15.40
CA VAL A 238 34.85 -7.54 16.02
C VAL A 238 36.35 -7.68 15.74
N ARG A 239 36.89 -8.90 15.72
CA ARG A 239 38.31 -9.13 15.38
C ARG A 239 38.62 -8.72 13.96
N VAL A 240 37.73 -8.98 13.00
CA VAL A 240 37.92 -8.69 11.56
C VAL A 240 37.67 -7.22 11.25
N ALA A 241 36.55 -6.66 11.70
CA ALA A 241 36.14 -5.31 11.35
C ALA A 241 36.62 -4.22 12.34
N GLY A 242 37.09 -4.64 13.53
CA GLY A 242 37.46 -3.70 14.59
C GLY A 242 36.24 -3.16 15.32
N ARG A 243 36.50 -2.18 16.22
CA ARG A 243 35.45 -1.50 17.02
C ARG A 243 34.55 -0.57 16.22
N GLU A 244 34.92 -0.30 14.97
CA GLU A 244 34.17 0.53 14.02
C GLU A 244 33.17 -0.29 13.18
N LEU A 245 32.91 -1.56 13.54
CA LEU A 245 31.93 -2.40 12.89
C LEU A 245 30.55 -1.72 12.90
N GLY A 246 29.93 -1.55 11.72
CA GLY A 246 28.67 -0.83 11.57
C GLY A 246 27.50 -1.52 12.25
N ALA A 247 27.32 -2.82 12.01
CA ALA A 247 26.25 -3.61 12.65
C ALA A 247 26.54 -5.10 12.61
N VAL A 248 25.88 -5.84 13.49
CA VAL A 248 25.69 -7.30 13.41
C VAL A 248 24.23 -7.61 13.13
N ARG A 249 23.95 -8.75 12.46
CA ARG A 249 22.60 -9.21 12.16
C ARG A 249 22.34 -10.58 12.79
N LEU A 250 21.17 -10.71 13.39
CA LEU A 250 20.59 -11.93 13.95
C LEU A 250 19.32 -12.28 13.18
N ASP A 251 19.24 -13.50 12.64
CA ASP A 251 18.13 -14.00 11.83
C ASP A 251 17.35 -15.13 12.52
N SER A 252 17.83 -15.63 13.67
CA SER A 252 17.30 -16.81 14.36
C SER A 252 17.49 -16.76 15.87
N GLY A 253 16.87 -17.71 16.60
CA GLY A 253 17.02 -17.91 18.04
C GLY A 253 15.97 -17.20 18.90
N ASP A 254 16.16 -17.26 20.24
CA ASP A 254 15.34 -16.49 21.20
C ASP A 254 15.80 -15.03 21.22
N LEU A 255 15.29 -14.27 20.29
CA LEU A 255 15.72 -12.89 20.02
C LEU A 255 15.74 -11.99 21.27
N PRO A 256 14.71 -11.98 22.16
CA PRO A 256 14.72 -11.13 23.35
C PRO A 256 15.90 -11.35 24.29
N SER A 257 16.35 -12.59 24.46
CA SER A 257 17.51 -12.95 25.28
C SER A 257 18.81 -12.74 24.51
N LEU A 258 18.87 -13.27 23.28
CA LEU A 258 20.07 -13.28 22.43
C LEU A 258 20.59 -11.88 22.13
N VAL A 259 19.69 -10.91 21.84
CA VAL A 259 20.08 -9.53 21.58
C VAL A 259 20.76 -8.87 22.78
N ARG A 260 20.33 -9.18 24.02
CA ARG A 260 20.98 -8.67 25.25
C ARG A 260 22.35 -9.27 25.46
N GLU A 261 22.49 -10.58 25.20
CA GLU A 261 23.77 -11.28 25.27
C GLU A 261 24.77 -10.73 24.26
N VAL A 262 24.35 -10.57 23.00
CA VAL A 262 25.14 -9.97 21.94
C VAL A 262 25.54 -8.53 22.26
N ARG A 263 24.64 -7.72 22.81
CA ARG A 263 24.95 -6.33 23.20
C ARG A 263 26.01 -6.31 24.31
N ALA A 264 25.86 -7.13 25.34
CA ALA A 264 26.82 -7.23 26.44
C ALA A 264 28.20 -7.67 25.95
N GLN A 265 28.24 -8.63 25.02
CA GLN A 265 29.49 -9.14 24.44
C GLN A 265 30.17 -8.06 23.58
N LEU A 266 29.44 -7.37 22.67
CA LEU A 266 29.96 -6.25 21.88
C LEU A 266 30.54 -5.15 22.76
N ASP A 267 29.86 -4.81 23.87
CA ASP A 267 30.32 -3.81 24.82
C ASP A 267 31.61 -4.26 25.51
N SER A 268 31.70 -5.53 25.91
CA SER A 268 32.91 -6.08 26.54
C SER A 268 34.11 -6.08 25.63
N LEU A 269 33.89 -6.21 24.30
CA LEU A 269 34.92 -6.15 23.26
C LEU A 269 35.25 -4.70 22.85
N GLY A 270 34.58 -3.71 23.44
CA GLY A 270 34.76 -2.30 23.16
C GLY A 270 34.08 -1.81 21.87
N ALA A 271 33.23 -2.62 21.25
CA ALA A 271 32.45 -2.30 20.04
C ALA A 271 31.07 -1.69 20.42
N THR A 272 31.09 -0.69 21.31
CA THR A 272 29.88 -0.08 21.88
C THR A 272 29.02 0.67 20.87
N GLY A 273 29.61 1.09 19.74
CA GLY A 273 28.92 1.78 18.63
C GLY A 273 28.31 0.81 17.59
N THR A 274 28.62 -0.48 17.67
CA THR A 274 28.08 -1.49 16.73
C THR A 274 26.60 -1.67 16.97
N ARG A 275 25.79 -1.52 15.92
CA ARG A 275 24.33 -1.67 15.94
C ARG A 275 23.93 -3.14 15.85
N ILE A 276 22.73 -3.46 16.34
CA ILE A 276 22.14 -4.79 16.22
C ILE A 276 20.90 -4.72 15.35
N THR A 277 20.94 -5.39 14.20
CA THR A 277 19.81 -5.58 13.30
C THR A 277 19.19 -6.95 13.52
N VAL A 278 17.89 -6.99 13.72
CA VAL A 278 17.16 -8.26 13.86
C VAL A 278 16.31 -8.49 12.62
N THR A 279 16.43 -9.70 12.08
CA THR A 279 15.57 -10.23 11.03
C THR A 279 14.85 -11.48 11.57
N SER A 280 14.45 -12.43 10.77
CA SER A 280 13.61 -13.56 11.15
C SER A 280 12.14 -13.37 10.71
N ASP A 281 11.23 -14.23 11.16
CA ASP A 281 9.80 -14.12 10.85
C ASP A 281 9.09 -13.04 11.72
N LEU A 282 9.56 -11.79 11.58
CA LEU A 282 9.04 -10.68 12.36
C LEU A 282 7.61 -10.28 11.92
N THR A 283 6.79 -10.01 12.93
CA THR A 283 5.44 -9.41 12.80
C THR A 283 5.36 -8.15 13.65
N GLU A 284 4.30 -7.36 13.52
CA GLU A 284 4.05 -6.23 14.41
C GLU A 284 4.05 -6.63 15.91
N HIS A 285 3.63 -7.84 16.23
CA HIS A 285 3.59 -8.34 17.62
C HIS A 285 4.98 -8.70 18.15
N THR A 286 5.80 -9.39 17.34
CA THR A 286 7.17 -9.72 17.73
C THR A 286 8.06 -8.49 17.82
N ILE A 287 7.88 -7.51 16.90
CA ILE A 287 8.56 -6.20 16.96
C ILE A 287 8.19 -5.47 18.26
N ALA A 288 6.90 -5.42 18.61
CA ALA A 288 6.45 -4.83 19.88
C ALA A 288 7.03 -5.57 21.11
N GLY A 289 7.19 -6.89 21.05
CA GLY A 289 7.84 -7.70 22.10
C GLY A 289 9.32 -7.37 22.30
N LEU A 290 9.97 -6.81 21.26
CA LEU A 290 11.37 -6.38 21.31
C LEU A 290 11.56 -4.90 21.70
N ARG A 291 10.50 -4.19 22.13
CA ARG A 291 10.57 -2.76 22.47
C ARG A 291 11.62 -2.46 23.56
N GLY A 292 11.72 -3.30 24.57
CA GLY A 292 12.69 -3.15 25.66
C GLY A 292 14.04 -3.85 25.43
N ALA A 293 14.30 -4.37 24.23
CA ALA A 293 15.57 -5.00 23.86
C ALA A 293 16.47 -4.04 23.11
N PRO A 294 17.80 -4.15 23.20
CA PRO A 294 18.76 -3.28 22.53
C PRO A 294 18.89 -3.62 21.02
N VAL A 295 17.79 -3.50 20.30
CA VAL A 295 17.72 -3.66 18.84
C VAL A 295 17.75 -2.27 18.22
N ASP A 296 18.54 -2.07 17.19
CA ASP A 296 18.68 -0.80 16.50
C ASP A 296 17.86 -0.74 15.21
N SER A 297 17.58 -1.86 14.56
CA SER A 297 16.79 -1.91 13.33
C SER A 297 16.18 -3.29 13.10
N PHE A 298 15.17 -3.35 12.24
CA PHE A 298 14.44 -4.57 11.88
C PHE A 298 14.41 -4.79 10.38
N GLY A 299 14.54 -6.07 9.96
CA GLY A 299 14.24 -6.49 8.60
C GLY A 299 13.03 -7.41 8.59
N VAL A 300 12.00 -7.06 7.84
CA VAL A 300 10.73 -7.77 7.79
C VAL A 300 10.49 -8.34 6.40
N GLY A 301 10.21 -9.63 6.33
CA GLY A 301 10.00 -10.36 5.08
C GLY A 301 8.54 -10.76 4.88
N THR A 302 8.24 -12.04 5.13
CA THR A 302 6.95 -12.69 4.82
C THR A 302 5.75 -11.90 5.32
N SER A 303 5.77 -11.46 6.57
CA SER A 303 4.60 -10.84 7.20
C SER A 303 4.20 -9.52 6.53
N VAL A 304 5.13 -8.65 6.14
CA VAL A 304 4.76 -7.40 5.48
C VAL A 304 4.20 -7.62 4.08
N VAL A 305 4.82 -8.49 3.26
CA VAL A 305 4.36 -8.73 1.88
C VAL A 305 3.07 -9.55 1.79
N THR A 306 2.67 -10.21 2.87
CA THR A 306 1.37 -10.91 3.00
C THR A 306 0.33 -10.10 3.77
N GLY A 307 0.59 -8.81 4.03
CA GLY A 307 -0.32 -7.95 4.78
C GLY A 307 -0.57 -8.44 6.21
N SER A 308 0.42 -9.08 6.85
CA SER A 308 0.29 -9.73 8.17
C SER A 308 -0.91 -10.67 8.25
N GLY A 309 -1.03 -11.57 7.27
CA GLY A 309 -2.10 -12.56 7.18
C GLY A 309 -3.41 -12.05 6.55
N ALA A 310 -3.45 -10.79 6.10
CA ALA A 310 -4.55 -10.21 5.34
C ALA A 310 -4.03 -9.63 4.02
N PRO A 311 -3.78 -10.47 2.99
CA PRO A 311 -3.13 -10.06 1.75
C PRO A 311 -4.00 -9.17 0.84
N ALA A 312 -5.27 -8.97 1.20
CA ALA A 312 -6.20 -8.08 0.53
C ALA A 312 -6.89 -7.20 1.57
N ALA A 313 -7.02 -5.91 1.27
CA ALA A 313 -7.66 -4.93 2.14
C ALA A 313 -9.19 -5.08 2.24
N GLY A 314 -9.79 -5.95 1.43
CA GLY A 314 -11.23 -6.22 1.42
C GLY A 314 -12.05 -5.13 0.74
N LEU A 315 -11.41 -4.39 -0.17
CA LEU A 315 -12.03 -3.34 -0.98
C LEU A 315 -12.96 -3.96 -2.03
N VAL A 316 -14.02 -3.24 -2.35
CA VAL A 316 -14.99 -3.60 -3.38
C VAL A 316 -15.20 -2.42 -4.33
N TYR A 317 -15.56 -2.72 -5.59
CA TYR A 317 -15.88 -1.75 -6.63
C TYR A 317 -17.36 -1.88 -6.98
N LYS A 318 -18.14 -0.81 -6.86
CA LYS A 318 -19.60 -0.93 -7.01
C LYS A 318 -20.18 0.25 -7.75
N LEU A 319 -21.12 -0.03 -8.68
CA LEU A 319 -21.97 0.97 -9.29
C LEU A 319 -22.81 1.63 -8.19
N VAL A 320 -22.72 2.95 -8.08
CA VAL A 320 -23.43 3.75 -7.07
C VAL A 320 -24.40 4.78 -7.66
N ALA A 321 -24.20 5.15 -8.92
CA ALA A 321 -25.15 6.01 -9.65
C ALA A 321 -25.03 5.76 -11.16
N HIS A 322 -26.12 6.07 -11.87
CA HIS A 322 -26.12 6.19 -13.33
C HIS A 322 -27.04 7.32 -13.74
N GLN A 323 -26.81 7.88 -14.92
CA GLN A 323 -27.66 8.92 -15.48
C GLN A 323 -28.93 8.30 -16.06
N ALA A 324 -30.08 8.96 -15.91
CA ALA A 324 -31.32 8.57 -16.59
C ALA A 324 -31.15 8.65 -18.12
N PRO A 325 -31.99 7.96 -18.94
CA PRO A 325 -31.94 8.08 -20.39
C PRO A 325 -32.01 9.53 -20.87
N GLU A 326 -31.43 9.80 -22.07
CA GLU A 326 -31.47 11.12 -22.73
C GLU A 326 -30.85 12.28 -21.93
N GLY A 327 -29.87 11.96 -21.08
CA GLY A 327 -29.18 13.00 -20.30
C GLY A 327 -29.98 13.53 -19.11
N GLY A 328 -30.95 12.75 -18.63
CA GLY A 328 -31.76 13.08 -17.45
C GLY A 328 -30.97 13.05 -16.13
N ASP A 329 -31.69 13.20 -15.02
CA ASP A 329 -31.10 13.27 -13.67
C ASP A 329 -30.30 12.01 -13.30
N TRP A 330 -29.28 12.18 -12.48
CA TRP A 330 -28.54 11.08 -11.88
C TRP A 330 -29.39 10.29 -10.90
N GLN A 331 -29.36 8.99 -11.01
CA GLN A 331 -30.13 8.07 -10.18
C GLN A 331 -29.19 7.27 -9.28
N PRO A 332 -29.28 7.43 -7.95
CA PRO A 332 -28.50 6.60 -7.04
C PRO A 332 -28.97 5.15 -7.11
N VAL A 333 -28.02 4.21 -7.11
CA VAL A 333 -28.30 2.78 -7.09
C VAL A 333 -27.50 2.08 -6.00
N ALA A 334 -28.13 1.09 -5.38
CA ALA A 334 -27.50 0.37 -4.29
C ALA A 334 -27.95 -1.10 -4.26
N LYS A 335 -27.05 -1.98 -3.84
CA LYS A 335 -27.40 -3.36 -3.53
C LYS A 335 -28.01 -3.44 -2.14
N THR A 336 -29.17 -4.08 -2.02
CA THR A 336 -29.94 -4.20 -0.77
C THR A 336 -29.87 -5.57 -0.11
N SER A 337 -29.12 -6.54 -0.70
CA SER A 337 -29.01 -7.90 -0.16
C SER A 337 -28.42 -7.91 1.25
N PRO A 338 -28.93 -8.76 2.17
CA PRO A 338 -28.41 -8.87 3.54
C PRO A 338 -26.90 -9.12 3.57
N GLY A 339 -26.17 -8.43 4.43
CA GLY A 339 -24.71 -8.56 4.61
C GLY A 339 -23.84 -7.92 3.52
N LYS A 340 -24.45 -7.41 2.42
CA LYS A 340 -23.73 -6.78 1.30
C LYS A 340 -24.36 -5.45 0.86
N VAL A 341 -24.98 -4.75 1.78
CA VAL A 341 -25.62 -3.45 1.54
C VAL A 341 -24.56 -2.43 1.10
N SER A 342 -24.84 -1.66 0.04
CA SER A 342 -24.11 -0.46 -0.36
C SER A 342 -25.02 0.76 -0.28
N ARG A 343 -24.44 1.96 -0.27
CA ARG A 343 -25.18 3.21 -0.34
C ARG A 343 -25.02 3.81 -1.72
N GLY A 344 -26.13 4.20 -2.33
CA GLY A 344 -26.13 4.88 -3.63
C GLY A 344 -25.72 6.35 -3.52
N GLY A 345 -25.51 6.97 -4.68
CA GLY A 345 -25.10 8.37 -4.80
C GLY A 345 -23.57 8.55 -4.81
N THR A 346 -23.12 9.64 -5.40
CA THR A 346 -21.71 10.06 -5.39
C THR A 346 -21.33 10.54 -4.00
N LYS A 347 -20.14 10.19 -3.53
CA LYS A 347 -19.70 10.51 -2.18
C LYS A 347 -18.30 11.15 -2.18
N ARG A 348 -18.06 11.97 -1.14
CA ARG A 348 -16.73 12.46 -0.80
C ARG A 348 -16.47 12.31 0.69
N GLY A 349 -15.19 12.11 1.04
CA GLY A 349 -14.77 11.99 2.43
C GLY A 349 -14.21 13.29 2.97
N GLU A 350 -14.53 13.55 4.24
CA GLU A 350 -13.99 14.68 5.01
C GLU A 350 -13.54 14.20 6.39
N ARG A 351 -12.36 14.62 6.83
CA ARG A 351 -11.85 14.33 8.18
C ARG A 351 -12.16 15.47 9.12
N LEU A 352 -12.90 15.16 10.19
CA LEU A 352 -13.10 16.10 11.30
C LEU A 352 -11.90 16.01 12.25
N ILE A 353 -11.24 17.13 12.47
CA ILE A 353 -10.04 17.25 13.32
C ILE A 353 -10.38 18.20 14.47
N ASP A 354 -10.10 17.78 15.70
CA ASP A 354 -10.31 18.61 16.89
C ASP A 354 -9.27 19.73 17.04
N GLY A 355 -9.47 20.64 17.98
CA GLY A 355 -8.56 21.75 18.25
C GLY A 355 -7.15 21.35 18.74
N ARG A 356 -6.89 20.05 18.94
CA ARG A 356 -5.57 19.50 19.28
C ARG A 356 -4.89 18.81 18.08
N GLY A 357 -5.50 18.93 16.87
CA GLY A 357 -4.99 18.29 15.67
C GLY A 357 -5.25 16.77 15.61
N ARG A 358 -6.21 16.24 16.39
CA ARG A 358 -6.59 14.82 16.39
C ARG A 358 -7.84 14.59 15.56
N ALA A 359 -7.78 13.58 14.72
CA ALA A 359 -8.94 13.09 13.99
C ALA A 359 -9.97 12.49 14.96
N VAL A 360 -11.24 12.89 14.84
CA VAL A 360 -12.32 12.44 15.71
C VAL A 360 -13.43 11.70 14.97
N ALA A 361 -13.58 11.94 13.67
CA ALA A 361 -14.55 11.25 12.82
C ALA A 361 -14.18 11.38 11.35
N GLU A 362 -14.71 10.48 10.53
CA GLU A 362 -14.77 10.63 9.08
C GLU A 362 -16.23 10.91 8.68
N HIS A 363 -16.46 12.04 8.02
CA HIS A 363 -17.72 12.37 7.41
C HIS A 363 -17.75 11.91 5.97
N VAL A 364 -18.74 11.14 5.61
CA VAL A 364 -19.03 10.76 4.22
C VAL A 364 -20.24 11.56 3.76
N ILE A 365 -19.97 12.54 2.91
CA ILE A 365 -20.98 13.42 2.34
C ILE A 365 -21.53 12.75 1.10
N ILE A 366 -22.86 12.56 1.05
CA ILE A 366 -23.55 12.05 -0.13
C ILE A 366 -23.99 13.26 -0.93
N ASP A 367 -23.44 13.42 -2.12
CA ASP A 367 -23.82 14.52 -2.99
C ASP A 367 -25.07 14.12 -3.79
N ASP A 368 -26.16 14.77 -3.49
CA ASP A 368 -27.42 14.69 -4.27
C ASP A 368 -27.32 15.50 -5.58
N THR A 369 -26.10 15.83 -6.03
CA THR A 369 -25.90 16.73 -7.15
C THR A 369 -26.34 16.12 -8.46
N ARG A 370 -27.10 16.91 -9.21
CA ARG A 370 -27.64 16.64 -10.54
C ARG A 370 -26.58 16.47 -11.64
N ASP A 371 -25.30 16.71 -11.34
CA ASP A 371 -24.24 16.79 -12.35
C ASP A 371 -23.30 15.58 -12.41
N GLY A 372 -23.43 14.59 -11.49
CA GLY A 372 -22.58 13.38 -11.48
C GLY A 372 -21.07 13.62 -11.35
N ARG A 373 -20.64 14.87 -11.43
CA ARG A 373 -19.27 15.28 -11.18
C ARG A 373 -19.11 15.50 -9.68
N PRO A 374 -18.14 14.82 -9.04
CA PRO A 374 -17.74 15.26 -7.71
C PRO A 374 -17.32 16.73 -7.85
N ASP A 375 -17.95 17.58 -7.04
CA ASP A 375 -17.61 19.01 -7.00
C ASP A 375 -16.12 19.11 -6.67
N GLY A 376 -15.29 19.30 -7.69
CA GLY A 376 -13.83 19.48 -7.59
C GLY A 376 -13.47 20.82 -6.94
N GLY A 377 -14.48 21.56 -6.51
CA GLY A 377 -14.35 22.75 -5.69
C GLY A 377 -13.84 22.35 -4.31
N ALA A 378 -12.51 22.43 -4.12
CA ALA A 378 -11.93 22.62 -2.82
C ALA A 378 -12.64 23.83 -2.17
N ARG A 379 -13.74 23.56 -1.45
CA ARG A 379 -14.14 24.49 -0.40
C ARG A 379 -12.95 24.52 0.52
N GLY A 380 -12.23 25.63 0.48
CA GLY A 380 -10.93 25.80 1.08
C GLY A 380 -10.88 25.07 2.41
N SER A 381 -9.84 24.26 2.60
CA SER A 381 -9.47 23.79 3.92
C SER A 381 -9.46 25.03 4.81
N GLY A 382 -10.54 25.23 5.56
CA GLY A 382 -10.54 26.26 6.59
C GLY A 382 -9.43 25.82 7.54
N VAL A 383 -8.26 26.41 7.38
CA VAL A 383 -7.22 26.33 8.41
C VAL A 383 -7.84 27.05 9.58
N GLY A 384 -8.47 26.27 10.49
CA GLY A 384 -8.96 26.79 11.76
C GLY A 384 -7.82 27.49 12.46
N SER A 385 -8.10 28.57 13.15
CA SER A 385 -7.12 29.17 14.07
C SER A 385 -6.65 28.09 15.07
N GLU A 386 -5.41 28.19 15.53
CA GLU A 386 -4.87 27.27 16.54
C GLU A 386 -5.91 27.09 17.68
N GLY A 387 -6.33 25.85 17.91
CA GLY A 387 -7.29 25.49 18.96
C GLY A 387 -8.76 25.30 18.51
N GLU A 388 -9.10 25.57 17.24
CA GLU A 388 -10.48 25.33 16.73
C GLU A 388 -10.57 24.02 15.93
N PRO A 389 -11.72 23.31 15.99
CA PRO A 389 -11.96 22.15 15.13
C PRO A 389 -11.93 22.55 13.65
N SER A 390 -11.35 21.69 12.81
CA SER A 390 -11.24 21.91 11.37
C SER A 390 -11.75 20.70 10.58
N ILE A 391 -12.08 20.93 9.30
CA ILE A 391 -12.46 19.88 8.35
C ILE A 391 -11.44 19.83 7.24
N ARG A 392 -10.90 18.64 7.02
CA ARG A 392 -9.95 18.37 5.93
C ARG A 392 -10.60 17.49 4.87
N SER A 393 -10.62 17.95 3.61
CA SER A 393 -11.03 17.11 2.47
C SER A 393 -10.07 15.96 2.30
N LEU A 394 -10.59 14.76 2.06
CA LEU A 394 -9.80 13.54 1.83
C LEU A 394 -9.68 13.21 0.34
N THR A 395 -10.57 13.77 -0.48
CA THR A 395 -10.68 13.48 -1.91
C THR A 395 -9.88 14.47 -2.74
N VAL A 396 -9.10 13.94 -3.69
CA VAL A 396 -8.32 14.70 -4.67
C VAL A 396 -8.59 14.16 -6.08
N PRO A 397 -8.45 14.97 -7.15
CA PRO A 397 -8.47 14.48 -8.52
C PRO A 397 -7.21 13.64 -8.80
N LEU A 398 -7.40 12.50 -9.46
CA LEU A 398 -6.35 11.58 -9.89
C LEU A 398 -6.27 11.50 -11.42
N VAL A 399 -7.45 11.51 -12.08
CA VAL A 399 -7.59 11.55 -13.54
C VAL A 399 -8.72 12.54 -13.87
N THR A 400 -8.50 13.41 -14.81
CA THR A 400 -9.50 14.36 -15.31
C THR A 400 -9.65 14.18 -16.80
N ASP A 401 -10.85 13.82 -17.26
CA ASP A 401 -11.19 13.62 -18.68
C ASP A 401 -10.12 12.74 -19.41
N GLY A 402 -9.75 11.61 -18.78
CA GLY A 402 -8.76 10.66 -19.31
C GLY A 402 -7.30 10.97 -18.98
N GLU A 403 -6.98 12.17 -18.53
CA GLU A 403 -5.61 12.60 -18.28
C GLU A 403 -5.23 12.41 -16.81
N ALA A 404 -4.21 11.58 -16.56
CA ALA A 404 -3.70 11.32 -15.21
C ALA A 404 -2.90 12.51 -14.66
N ASP A 405 -3.11 12.84 -13.40
CA ASP A 405 -2.32 13.87 -12.71
C ASP A 405 -0.92 13.32 -12.36
N ALA A 406 0.08 13.76 -13.10
CA ALA A 406 1.47 13.32 -12.97
C ALA A 406 2.06 13.50 -11.56
N ARG A 407 1.50 14.38 -10.73
CA ARG A 407 1.96 14.59 -9.34
C ARG A 407 1.88 13.32 -8.49
N TRP A 408 0.97 12.41 -8.81
CA TRP A 408 0.76 11.17 -8.06
C TRP A 408 1.59 9.99 -8.59
N MET A 409 2.39 10.19 -9.63
CA MET A 409 3.13 9.15 -10.33
C MET A 409 4.63 9.18 -9.99
N GLY A 410 5.33 8.09 -10.31
CA GLY A 410 6.79 8.00 -10.19
C GLY A 410 7.34 8.19 -8.77
N PRO A 411 8.66 8.41 -8.66
CA PRO A 411 9.35 8.59 -7.38
C PRO A 411 8.84 9.78 -6.56
N GLU A 412 8.52 10.90 -7.21
CA GLU A 412 8.00 12.10 -6.53
C GLU A 412 6.64 11.83 -5.89
N GLY A 413 5.74 11.13 -6.61
CA GLY A 413 4.45 10.71 -6.07
C GLY A 413 4.60 9.81 -4.83
N VAL A 414 5.59 8.91 -4.82
CA VAL A 414 5.90 8.07 -3.65
C VAL A 414 6.33 8.91 -2.45
N GLN A 415 7.20 9.91 -2.64
CA GLN A 415 7.64 10.77 -1.54
C GLN A 415 6.49 11.62 -0.99
N LEU A 416 5.63 12.15 -1.88
CA LEU A 416 4.42 12.86 -1.46
C LEU A 416 3.46 11.96 -0.68
N ALA A 417 3.28 10.72 -1.10
CA ALA A 417 2.44 9.73 -0.41
C ALA A 417 3.02 9.35 0.96
N ARG A 418 4.34 9.14 1.06
CA ARG A 418 5.03 8.86 2.33
C ARG A 418 4.87 10.01 3.34
N ALA A 419 5.12 11.23 2.90
CA ALA A 419 4.98 12.42 3.75
C ALA A 419 3.52 12.57 4.23
N HIS A 420 2.56 12.35 3.32
CA HIS A 420 1.14 12.39 3.66
C HIS A 420 0.73 11.30 4.65
N CYS A 421 1.22 10.06 4.46
CA CYS A 421 0.95 8.95 5.38
C CYS A 421 1.43 9.25 6.80
N ALA A 422 2.62 9.81 6.95
CA ALA A 422 3.14 10.22 8.25
C ALA A 422 2.19 11.22 8.94
N THR A 423 1.69 12.20 8.20
CA THR A 423 0.73 13.20 8.72
C THR A 423 -0.61 12.55 9.08
N ALA A 424 -1.19 11.77 8.18
CA ALA A 424 -2.50 11.15 8.37
C ALA A 424 -2.52 10.16 9.56
N VAL A 425 -1.43 9.41 9.74
CA VAL A 425 -1.27 8.50 10.89
C VAL A 425 -1.06 9.28 12.19
N ALA A 426 -0.32 10.39 12.15
CA ALA A 426 -0.10 11.24 13.34
C ALA A 426 -1.38 11.95 13.83
N GLU A 427 -2.35 12.19 12.94
CA GLU A 427 -3.68 12.73 13.31
C GLU A 427 -4.52 11.72 14.11
N LEU A 428 -4.26 10.42 14.01
CA LEU A 428 -5.08 9.40 14.66
C LEU A 428 -4.97 9.46 16.20
N PRO A 429 -6.03 9.09 16.92
CA PRO A 429 -5.95 8.92 18.36
C PRO A 429 -4.95 7.80 18.72
N ALA A 430 -4.27 7.92 19.85
CA ALA A 430 -3.22 6.97 20.27
C ALA A 430 -3.72 5.52 20.33
N GLU A 431 -5.00 5.33 20.65
CA GLU A 431 -5.66 4.02 20.71
C GLU A 431 -5.71 3.32 19.34
N ALA A 432 -5.63 4.06 18.24
CA ALA A 432 -5.60 3.49 16.89
C ALA A 432 -4.39 2.57 16.67
N MET A 433 -3.30 2.85 17.38
CA MET A 433 -2.03 2.10 17.25
C MET A 433 -2.01 0.80 18.07
N ARG A 434 -3.05 0.47 18.84
CA ARG A 434 -3.14 -0.80 19.56
C ARG A 434 -3.19 -1.97 18.59
N LEU A 435 -2.38 -3.00 18.86
CA LEU A 435 -2.24 -4.17 18.00
C LEU A 435 -3.39 -5.18 18.14
N GLY A 436 -4.13 -5.15 19.25
CA GLY A 436 -5.25 -6.04 19.50
C GLY A 436 -6.51 -5.68 18.72
N ASP A 437 -7.47 -6.59 18.67
CA ASP A 437 -8.81 -6.38 18.12
C ASP A 437 -9.51 -5.19 18.79
N GLY A 438 -10.41 -4.55 18.05
CA GLY A 438 -11.20 -3.44 18.54
C GLY A 438 -11.94 -2.72 17.43
N ASP A 439 -12.72 -1.71 17.82
CA ASP A 439 -13.47 -0.87 16.89
C ASP A 439 -12.52 -0.10 15.95
N PRO A 440 -13.02 0.32 14.77
CA PRO A 440 -12.30 1.24 13.91
C PRO A 440 -11.79 2.47 14.66
N ALA A 441 -10.62 2.97 14.25
CA ALA A 441 -9.95 4.11 14.90
C ALA A 441 -10.81 5.38 14.94
N LEU A 442 -11.69 5.53 13.95
CA LEU A 442 -12.61 6.64 13.80
C LEU A 442 -13.99 6.13 13.41
N PRO A 443 -15.08 6.74 13.91
CA PRO A 443 -16.42 6.47 13.41
C PRO A 443 -16.62 7.09 12.01
N THR A 444 -17.36 6.38 11.14
CA THR A 444 -17.85 6.92 9.86
C THR A 444 -19.24 7.49 10.04
N VAL A 445 -19.42 8.77 9.71
CA VAL A 445 -20.71 9.49 9.82
C VAL A 445 -21.17 9.91 8.43
N TYR A 446 -22.30 9.38 7.99
CA TYR A 446 -22.92 9.77 6.70
C TYR A 446 -23.76 11.03 6.86
N LYS A 447 -23.61 11.98 5.95
CA LYS A 447 -24.34 13.25 5.89
C LYS A 447 -24.94 13.49 4.51
#